data_bcc2d646d9ea79dffb0d088a90835218
#
_entry.id   bcc2d646d9ea79dffb0d088a90835218
#
_cell.length_a   1.000
_cell.length_b   1.000
_cell.length_c   1.000
_cell.angle_alpha   90.00
_cell.angle_beta   90.00
_cell.angle_gamma   90.00
#
_symmetry.space_group_name_H-M   'P 1'
#
loop_
_entity.id
_entity.type
_entity.pdbx_description
1 polymer ?
#
loop_
_entity_poly.entity_id
_entity_poly.type
_entity_poly.pdbx_seq_one_letter_code
_entity_poly.pdbx_strand_id
1 'polypeptide(L)'
;MDILLRDLNPEDIEWIKKKTQNATSQNKFIKSLISEARIKEKLQLVRNSEKKNSYQDSNTPFSFIDLFAGIGGFRSALTFLGGKCVFTNEWNKYAITTYKNWYGDEESTNDDDIRNFNHSLIPNHDVLCAGFPCQPFSLAGVSKKNSLGRKHGFEDADQGNLFDCIMSIVDVKRPPILFLENVKNLKSHDKGNTWKHIYNEISSRGYEIFSKVIDASNWVPQHRERIFIVCFDKSIFCKDRKVNFQFPEFPTKREYSLSSFLEKNPDKKYMLSDKLWNYLQNYAEKHRRKGNGFGYGLVGNDGKTRTMSARYYKDGAEILIEQDGWRNPRRLTPNEAKYLMGFHDKYAKCFGHMNGFPQVVSDTQSYKQFGNSVVPIVVEKIMIQIIAEINSYRQDLNFKAA
;
A
#
# COMPACT_ATOMS: atom_id res chain seq x y z
N MET A 1 -3.89 15.69 -28.30
CA MET A 1 -3.97 15.09 -29.65
C MET A 1 -5.23 14.25 -29.64
N ASP A 2 -6.27 14.70 -30.31
CA ASP A 2 -7.53 13.96 -30.38
C ASP A 2 -7.35 12.84 -31.40
N ILE A 3 -7.56 11.60 -30.95
CA ILE A 3 -7.57 10.45 -31.87
C ILE A 3 -8.85 10.58 -32.68
N LEU A 4 -8.67 10.90 -33.96
CA LEU A 4 -9.78 10.98 -34.91
C LEU A 4 -10.16 9.53 -35.30
N LEU A 5 -11.38 9.12 -34.98
CA LEU A 5 -11.96 7.82 -35.35
C LEU A 5 -12.12 7.62 -36.88
N ARG A 6 -11.58 8.56 -37.71
CA ARG A 6 -11.79 8.62 -39.16
C ARG A 6 -11.14 7.45 -39.92
N ASP A 7 -10.09 6.87 -39.35
CA ASP A 7 -9.30 5.83 -40.00
C ASP A 7 -9.62 4.41 -39.50
N LEU A 8 -10.66 4.28 -38.64
CA LEU A 8 -11.14 2.97 -38.19
C LEU A 8 -12.23 2.46 -39.11
N ASN A 9 -12.28 1.14 -39.27
CA ASN A 9 -13.36 0.50 -40.04
C ASN A 9 -14.71 0.66 -39.30
N PRO A 10 -15.85 0.59 -40.00
CA PRO A 10 -17.19 0.79 -39.43
C PRO A 10 -17.51 -0.15 -38.26
N GLU A 11 -17.03 -1.39 -38.32
CA GLU A 11 -17.26 -2.41 -37.26
C GLU A 11 -16.54 -2.05 -35.95
N ASP A 12 -15.29 -1.53 -36.01
CA ASP A 12 -14.53 -1.08 -34.87
C ASP A 12 -15.18 0.16 -34.24
N ILE A 13 -15.69 1.06 -35.07
CA ILE A 13 -16.41 2.27 -34.59
C ILE A 13 -17.69 1.85 -33.86
N GLU A 14 -18.44 0.90 -34.38
CA GLU A 14 -19.68 0.41 -33.76
C GLU A 14 -19.37 -0.34 -32.45
N TRP A 15 -18.33 -1.15 -32.42
CA TRP A 15 -17.85 -1.84 -31.23
C TRP A 15 -17.42 -0.86 -30.13
N ILE A 16 -16.64 0.19 -30.47
CA ILE A 16 -16.25 1.25 -29.54
C ILE A 16 -17.48 1.96 -29.00
N LYS A 17 -18.43 2.35 -29.86
CA LYS A 17 -19.69 2.99 -29.44
C LYS A 17 -20.47 2.12 -28.47
N LYS A 18 -20.60 0.82 -28.76
CA LYS A 18 -21.30 -0.14 -27.90
C LYS A 18 -20.63 -0.30 -26.53
N LYS A 19 -19.30 -0.34 -26.48
CA LYS A 19 -18.52 -0.45 -25.23
C LYS A 19 -18.52 0.85 -24.42
N THR A 20 -18.71 2.00 -25.07
CA THR A 20 -18.70 3.33 -24.41
C THR A 20 -20.09 3.88 -24.11
N GLN A 21 -21.17 3.16 -24.46
CA GLN A 21 -22.54 3.57 -24.11
C GLN A 21 -22.75 3.77 -22.61
N ASN A 22 -21.91 3.18 -21.76
CA ASN A 22 -21.93 3.31 -20.30
C ASN A 22 -20.64 3.96 -19.71
N ALA A 23 -19.74 4.52 -20.53
CA ALA A 23 -18.45 5.02 -20.08
C ALA A 23 -18.27 6.52 -20.38
N THR A 24 -17.60 7.20 -19.48
CA THR A 24 -17.48 8.67 -19.34
C THR A 24 -16.77 9.41 -20.50
N SER A 25 -16.14 8.76 -21.44
CA SER A 25 -15.76 9.29 -22.79
C SER A 25 -15.08 8.23 -23.65
N GLN A 26 -15.34 8.27 -24.95
CA GLN A 26 -14.66 7.44 -25.96
C GLN A 26 -13.13 7.58 -25.90
N ASN A 27 -12.62 8.78 -25.67
CA ASN A 27 -11.20 9.07 -25.50
C ASN A 27 -10.57 8.34 -24.30
N LYS A 28 -11.28 8.20 -23.20
CA LYS A 28 -10.79 7.48 -22.01
C LYS A 28 -10.72 5.97 -22.30
N PHE A 29 -11.73 5.43 -22.97
CA PHE A 29 -11.76 4.02 -23.37
C PHE A 29 -10.65 3.68 -24.36
N ILE A 30 -10.43 4.52 -25.39
CA ILE A 30 -9.34 4.32 -26.37
C ILE A 30 -7.97 4.41 -25.70
N LYS A 31 -7.78 5.35 -24.75
CA LYS A 31 -6.54 5.44 -23.97
C LYS A 31 -6.30 4.19 -23.13
N SER A 32 -7.33 3.60 -22.52
CA SER A 32 -7.20 2.34 -21.79
C SER A 32 -6.81 1.18 -22.72
N LEU A 33 -7.40 1.07 -23.90
CA LEU A 33 -7.04 0.06 -24.89
C LEU A 33 -5.59 0.21 -25.38
N ILE A 34 -5.13 1.44 -25.62
CA ILE A 34 -3.74 1.71 -26.00
C ILE A 34 -2.79 1.34 -24.85
N SER A 35 -3.15 1.66 -23.62
CA SER A 35 -2.38 1.29 -22.41
C SER A 35 -2.30 -0.22 -22.29
N GLU A 36 -3.42 -0.93 -22.39
CA GLU A 36 -3.48 -2.40 -22.39
C GLU A 36 -2.64 -3.03 -23.50
N ALA A 37 -2.72 -2.49 -24.72
CA ALA A 37 -1.93 -2.99 -25.86
C ALA A 37 -0.42 -2.81 -25.61
N ARG A 38 0.01 -1.64 -25.10
CA ARG A 38 1.41 -1.37 -24.74
C ARG A 38 1.90 -2.30 -23.62
N ILE A 39 1.07 -2.51 -22.58
CA ILE A 39 1.41 -3.43 -21.50
C ILE A 39 1.48 -4.85 -22.03
N LYS A 40 0.54 -5.27 -22.88
CA LYS A 40 0.54 -6.60 -23.51
C LYS A 40 1.79 -6.83 -24.35
N GLU A 41 2.19 -5.84 -25.15
CA GLU A 41 3.42 -5.89 -25.96
C GLU A 41 4.67 -5.99 -25.05
N LYS A 42 4.77 -5.14 -24.03
CA LYS A 42 5.86 -5.18 -23.05
C LYS A 42 5.91 -6.51 -22.30
N LEU A 43 4.75 -7.03 -21.82
CA LEU A 43 4.66 -8.33 -21.16
C LEU A 43 4.97 -9.49 -22.11
N GLN A 44 4.70 -9.34 -23.40
CA GLN A 44 5.03 -10.35 -24.42
C GLN A 44 6.53 -10.37 -24.71
N LEU A 45 7.19 -9.19 -24.68
CA LEU A 45 8.65 -9.08 -24.73
C LEU A 45 9.29 -9.68 -23.47
N VAL A 46 8.76 -9.42 -22.29
CA VAL A 46 9.19 -10.06 -21.03
C VAL A 46 8.97 -11.57 -21.08
N ARG A 47 7.80 -12.07 -21.51
CA ARG A 47 7.51 -13.50 -21.69
C ARG A 47 8.42 -14.16 -22.72
N ASN A 48 8.79 -13.47 -23.80
CA ASN A 48 9.72 -13.99 -24.79
C ASN A 48 11.16 -14.01 -24.27
N SER A 49 11.55 -13.08 -23.40
CA SER A 49 12.80 -13.15 -22.65
C SER A 49 12.77 -14.23 -21.57
N GLU A 50 11.64 -14.43 -20.89
CA GLU A 50 11.43 -15.48 -19.88
C GLU A 50 11.34 -16.90 -20.51
N LYS A 51 10.82 -17.07 -21.74
CA LYS A 51 10.90 -18.34 -22.47
C LYS A 51 12.33 -18.75 -22.81
N LYS A 52 13.27 -17.81 -22.88
CA LYS A 52 14.70 -18.09 -22.94
C LYS A 52 15.31 -18.40 -21.60
N ASN A 53 14.67 -18.01 -20.47
CA ASN A 53 15.15 -18.13 -19.11
C ASN A 53 14.13 -18.78 -18.16
N SER A 54 13.36 -19.79 -18.63
CA SER A 54 12.46 -20.53 -17.76
C SER A 54 13.24 -21.29 -16.69
N TYR A 55 13.10 -20.88 -15.43
CA TYR A 55 13.51 -21.57 -14.22
C TYR A 55 15.01 -21.73 -13.90
N GLN A 56 15.92 -21.00 -14.53
CA GLN A 56 17.36 -21.10 -14.25
C GLN A 56 18.04 -19.81 -13.76
N ASP A 57 17.33 -18.73 -13.51
CA ASP A 57 17.91 -17.64 -12.74
C ASP A 57 17.76 -17.93 -11.23
N SER A 58 18.70 -18.77 -10.73
CA SER A 58 18.71 -19.35 -9.39
C SER A 58 18.93 -18.32 -8.26
N ASN A 59 18.85 -17.02 -8.54
CA ASN A 59 19.20 -15.96 -7.60
C ASN A 59 18.02 -15.11 -7.08
N THR A 60 16.80 -15.26 -7.63
CA THR A 60 15.63 -14.51 -7.12
C THR A 60 14.79 -15.43 -6.24
N PRO A 61 14.72 -15.20 -4.92
CA PRO A 61 14.05 -16.12 -4.01
C PRO A 61 12.53 -16.19 -4.22
N PHE A 62 11.90 -15.12 -4.72
CA PHE A 62 10.46 -15.04 -5.02
C PHE A 62 10.12 -13.84 -5.90
N SER A 63 8.98 -13.91 -6.58
CA SER A 63 8.37 -12.81 -7.34
C SER A 63 7.13 -12.27 -6.61
N PHE A 64 6.83 -10.97 -6.79
CA PHE A 64 5.65 -10.36 -6.17
C PHE A 64 5.03 -9.28 -7.04
N ILE A 65 3.75 -8.98 -6.77
CA ILE A 65 3.07 -7.80 -7.27
C ILE A 65 2.71 -6.88 -6.10
N ASP A 66 2.67 -5.56 -6.37
CA ASP A 66 2.34 -4.51 -5.39
C ASP A 66 1.10 -3.74 -5.86
N LEU A 67 -0.07 -4.06 -5.30
CA LEU A 67 -1.34 -3.43 -5.64
C LEU A 67 -1.67 -2.30 -4.67
N PHE A 68 -2.22 -1.20 -5.20
CA PHE A 68 -2.47 0.02 -4.42
C PHE A 68 -1.18 0.52 -3.76
N ALA A 69 -0.10 0.47 -4.52
CA ALA A 69 1.28 0.51 -4.03
C ALA A 69 1.63 1.81 -3.27
N GLY A 70 0.91 2.91 -3.52
CA GLY A 70 1.24 4.20 -2.97
C GLY A 70 2.66 4.60 -3.37
N ILE A 71 3.53 4.75 -2.39
CA ILE A 71 4.96 5.00 -2.60
C ILE A 71 5.83 3.77 -2.35
N GLY A 72 5.25 2.56 -2.41
CA GLY A 72 6.00 1.30 -2.41
C GLY A 72 6.53 0.85 -1.06
N GLY A 73 5.70 0.87 -0.02
CA GLY A 73 6.09 0.33 1.28
C GLY A 73 6.36 -1.19 1.24
N PHE A 74 5.54 -1.95 0.52
CA PHE A 74 5.80 -3.36 0.22
C PHE A 74 7.02 -3.50 -0.71
N ARG A 75 7.08 -2.72 -1.79
CA ARG A 75 8.18 -2.73 -2.75
C ARG A 75 9.54 -2.60 -2.07
N SER A 76 9.72 -1.61 -1.21
CA SER A 76 10.95 -1.36 -0.47
C SER A 76 11.41 -2.58 0.33
N ALA A 77 10.50 -3.17 1.10
CA ALA A 77 10.82 -4.28 1.99
C ALA A 77 11.10 -5.59 1.22
N LEU A 78 10.23 -5.93 0.26
CA LEU A 78 10.33 -7.19 -0.45
C LEU A 78 11.54 -7.23 -1.39
N THR A 79 11.86 -6.11 -2.07
CA THR A 79 13.08 -6.03 -2.89
C THR A 79 14.35 -6.09 -2.04
N PHE A 80 14.35 -5.47 -0.86
CA PHE A 80 15.47 -5.60 0.09
C PHE A 80 15.74 -7.05 0.49
N LEU A 81 14.72 -7.90 0.53
CA LEU A 81 14.81 -9.34 0.81
C LEU A 81 15.08 -10.19 -0.45
N GLY A 82 15.40 -9.56 -1.58
CA GLY A 82 15.73 -10.22 -2.84
C GLY A 82 14.52 -10.57 -3.72
N GLY A 83 13.32 -10.13 -3.37
CA GLY A 83 12.12 -10.33 -4.19
C GLY A 83 12.13 -9.48 -5.46
N LYS A 84 11.64 -10.06 -6.57
CA LYS A 84 11.44 -9.37 -7.85
C LYS A 84 10.00 -8.89 -7.97
N CYS A 85 9.78 -7.57 -8.05
CA CYS A 85 8.47 -7.02 -8.39
C CYS A 85 8.22 -7.19 -9.88
N VAL A 86 7.13 -7.83 -10.24
CA VAL A 86 6.79 -8.12 -11.65
C VAL A 86 5.60 -7.30 -12.14
N PHE A 87 4.85 -6.68 -11.23
CA PHE A 87 3.74 -5.80 -11.56
C PHE A 87 3.42 -4.88 -10.37
N THR A 88 3.10 -3.64 -10.68
CA THR A 88 2.66 -2.63 -9.70
C THR A 88 1.41 -1.94 -10.22
N ASN A 89 0.48 -1.65 -9.32
CA ASN A 89 -0.66 -0.78 -9.63
C ASN A 89 -0.78 0.35 -8.61
N GLU A 90 -0.84 1.57 -9.12
CA GLU A 90 -1.17 2.79 -8.38
C GLU A 90 -1.75 3.81 -9.36
N TRP A 91 -2.85 4.48 -8.99
CA TRP A 91 -3.53 5.44 -9.88
C TRP A 91 -3.29 6.91 -9.50
N ASN A 92 -2.79 7.18 -8.28
CA ASN A 92 -2.53 8.53 -7.85
C ASN A 92 -1.26 9.08 -8.52
N LYS A 93 -1.42 10.06 -9.39
CA LYS A 93 -0.32 10.64 -10.18
C LYS A 93 0.91 11.08 -9.36
N TYR A 94 0.72 11.60 -8.15
CA TYR A 94 1.83 12.02 -7.30
C TYR A 94 2.54 10.82 -6.66
N ALA A 95 1.78 9.80 -6.26
CA ALA A 95 2.36 8.57 -5.76
C ALA A 95 3.16 7.85 -6.85
N ILE A 96 2.61 7.77 -8.07
CA ILE A 96 3.29 7.24 -9.26
C ILE A 96 4.59 8.00 -9.55
N THR A 97 4.57 9.34 -9.50
CA THR A 97 5.78 10.15 -9.69
C THR A 97 6.86 9.77 -8.67
N THR A 98 6.49 9.62 -7.40
CA THR A 98 7.42 9.20 -6.35
C THR A 98 7.89 7.77 -6.59
N TYR A 99 6.97 6.85 -6.86
CA TYR A 99 7.26 5.43 -7.09
C TYR A 99 8.24 5.21 -8.24
N LYS A 100 7.97 5.78 -9.42
CA LYS A 100 8.85 5.69 -10.60
C LYS A 100 10.23 6.30 -10.34
N ASN A 101 10.28 7.42 -9.63
CA ASN A 101 11.56 8.04 -9.29
C ASN A 101 12.38 7.19 -8.29
N TRP A 102 11.71 6.57 -7.32
CA TRP A 102 12.40 5.77 -6.29
C TRP A 102 12.87 4.41 -6.79
N TYR A 103 12.08 3.77 -7.66
CA TYR A 103 12.30 2.37 -8.06
C TYR A 103 12.70 2.18 -9.51
N GLY A 104 12.58 3.20 -10.35
CA GLY A 104 12.97 3.14 -11.77
C GLY A 104 12.08 2.26 -12.65
N ASP A 105 10.91 1.81 -12.15
CA ASP A 105 10.05 0.82 -12.80
C ASP A 105 8.97 1.48 -13.66
N GLU A 106 9.33 1.96 -14.85
CA GLU A 106 8.31 2.45 -15.78
C GLU A 106 7.53 1.31 -16.47
N GLU A 107 8.19 0.18 -16.71
CA GLU A 107 7.65 -0.91 -17.53
C GLU A 107 6.64 -1.80 -16.80
N SER A 108 6.83 -2.04 -15.49
CA SER A 108 5.97 -2.88 -14.66
C SER A 108 4.87 -2.13 -13.93
N THR A 109 4.81 -0.79 -14.07
CA THR A 109 3.86 0.07 -13.36
C THR A 109 2.63 0.37 -14.21
N ASN A 110 1.48 -0.11 -13.76
CA ASN A 110 0.17 0.27 -14.27
C ASN A 110 -0.36 1.48 -13.47
N ASP A 111 -0.59 2.60 -14.15
CA ASP A 111 -1.09 3.85 -13.57
C ASP A 111 -2.59 4.10 -13.83
N ASP A 112 -3.29 3.11 -14.39
CA ASP A 112 -4.73 3.11 -14.54
C ASP A 112 -5.45 2.49 -13.33
N ASP A 113 -6.77 2.67 -13.33
CA ASP A 113 -7.64 2.03 -12.36
C ASP A 113 -7.64 0.51 -12.55
N ILE A 114 -7.23 -0.24 -11.53
CA ILE A 114 -7.13 -1.70 -11.57
C ILE A 114 -8.46 -2.38 -11.92
N ARG A 115 -9.60 -1.74 -11.64
CA ARG A 115 -10.93 -2.26 -11.97
C ARG A 115 -11.18 -2.36 -13.47
N ASN A 116 -10.48 -1.56 -14.27
CA ASN A 116 -10.57 -1.53 -15.71
C ASN A 116 -9.43 -2.33 -16.39
N PHE A 117 -8.49 -2.86 -15.60
CA PHE A 117 -7.35 -3.59 -16.10
C PHE A 117 -7.69 -5.07 -16.36
N ASN A 118 -7.20 -5.63 -17.47
CA ASN A 118 -7.37 -7.05 -17.73
C ASN A 118 -6.43 -7.88 -16.85
N HIS A 119 -6.97 -8.48 -15.79
CA HIS A 119 -6.20 -9.23 -14.79
C HIS A 119 -5.43 -10.43 -15.40
N SER A 120 -5.83 -10.95 -16.55
CA SER A 120 -5.08 -12.03 -17.23
C SER A 120 -3.70 -11.59 -17.71
N LEU A 121 -3.48 -10.28 -17.90
CA LEU A 121 -2.21 -9.70 -18.32
C LEU A 121 -1.20 -9.52 -17.16
N ILE A 122 -1.65 -9.59 -15.92
CA ILE A 122 -0.75 -9.57 -14.77
C ILE A 122 0.19 -10.79 -14.87
N PRO A 123 1.51 -10.63 -14.69
CA PRO A 123 2.43 -11.76 -14.66
C PRO A 123 2.13 -12.76 -13.54
N ASN A 124 2.50 -14.02 -13.71
CA ASN A 124 2.49 -14.97 -12.60
C ASN A 124 3.46 -14.52 -11.52
N HIS A 125 3.10 -14.72 -10.25
CA HIS A 125 3.86 -14.25 -9.11
C HIS A 125 3.63 -15.15 -7.90
N ASP A 126 4.59 -15.15 -6.98
CA ASP A 126 4.53 -15.96 -5.76
C ASP A 126 3.74 -15.27 -4.65
N VAL A 127 3.84 -13.93 -4.57
CA VAL A 127 3.22 -13.15 -3.50
C VAL A 127 2.39 -12.00 -4.08
N LEU A 128 1.11 -11.94 -3.76
CA LEU A 128 0.26 -10.78 -4.01
C LEU A 128 0.29 -9.88 -2.79
N CYS A 129 0.86 -8.67 -2.93
CA CYS A 129 0.85 -7.65 -1.90
C CYS A 129 -0.22 -6.60 -2.18
N ALA A 130 -0.97 -6.19 -1.13
CA ALA A 130 -1.95 -5.12 -1.26
C ALA A 130 -2.21 -4.41 0.08
N GLY A 131 -1.97 -3.09 0.13
CA GLY A 131 -2.47 -2.19 1.15
C GLY A 131 -3.78 -1.58 0.68
N PHE A 132 -4.89 -2.31 0.77
CA PHE A 132 -6.14 -1.88 0.17
C PHE A 132 -6.91 -0.90 1.07
N PRO A 133 -7.59 0.12 0.49
CA PRO A 133 -8.34 1.09 1.28
C PRO A 133 -9.55 0.47 1.97
N CYS A 134 -9.85 0.97 3.18
CA CYS A 134 -10.98 0.52 4.00
C CYS A 134 -12.35 1.05 3.52
N GLN A 135 -12.45 1.67 2.33
CA GLN A 135 -13.71 2.26 1.81
C GLN A 135 -14.27 1.44 0.66
N PRO A 136 -15.59 1.42 0.53
CA PRO A 136 -16.63 1.21 1.54
C PRO A 136 -17.21 -0.19 1.46
N PHE A 137 -16.89 -1.05 2.40
CA PHE A 137 -17.71 -2.25 2.66
C PHE A 137 -19.10 -1.88 3.23
N SER A 138 -19.40 -0.58 3.35
CA SER A 138 -20.61 -0.15 4.05
C SER A 138 -21.80 -0.07 3.15
N LEU A 139 -22.73 -1.00 3.32
CA LEU A 139 -24.17 -0.78 3.11
C LEU A 139 -24.65 0.55 3.75
N ALA A 140 -23.91 1.12 4.74
CA ALA A 140 -24.15 2.40 5.37
C ALA A 140 -23.99 3.61 4.43
N GLY A 141 -23.14 3.54 3.41
CA GLY A 141 -23.09 4.54 2.33
C GLY A 141 -24.39 4.57 1.53
N VAL A 142 -24.97 3.41 1.28
CA VAL A 142 -26.28 3.25 0.64
C VAL A 142 -27.39 3.74 1.55
N SER A 143 -27.35 3.40 2.84
CA SER A 143 -28.39 3.82 3.82
C SER A 143 -28.40 5.34 4.06
N LYS A 144 -27.22 5.98 4.16
CA LYS A 144 -27.12 7.44 4.33
C LYS A 144 -27.52 8.22 3.08
N LYS A 145 -27.27 7.67 1.89
CA LYS A 145 -27.74 8.23 0.61
C LYS A 145 -29.27 8.07 0.45
N ASN A 146 -29.82 6.95 0.88
CA ASN A 146 -31.27 6.71 0.91
C ASN A 146 -31.98 7.70 1.82
N SER A 147 -31.42 8.02 3.00
CA SER A 147 -32.01 9.00 3.93
C SER A 147 -31.93 10.44 3.43
N LEU A 148 -31.11 10.75 2.43
CA LEU A 148 -30.96 12.07 1.83
C LEU A 148 -31.75 12.24 0.52
N GLY A 149 -32.58 11.25 0.13
CA GLY A 149 -33.51 11.34 -1.03
C GLY A 149 -32.79 11.49 -2.39
N ARG A 150 -31.47 11.22 -2.48
CA ARG A 150 -30.76 11.27 -3.75
C ARG A 150 -31.00 9.97 -4.53
N LYS A 151 -31.54 10.12 -5.75
CA LYS A 151 -31.75 9.01 -6.68
C LYS A 151 -30.40 8.29 -6.89
N HIS A 152 -30.40 6.97 -6.71
CA HIS A 152 -29.28 6.11 -7.02
C HIS A 152 -28.99 6.18 -8.52
N GLY A 153 -27.93 6.88 -8.91
CA GLY A 153 -27.33 6.67 -10.21
C GLY A 153 -26.48 5.39 -10.14
N PHE A 154 -26.55 4.57 -11.16
CA PHE A 154 -25.73 3.37 -11.37
C PHE A 154 -24.21 3.65 -11.30
N GLU A 155 -23.80 4.92 -11.34
CA GLU A 155 -22.40 5.39 -11.27
C GLU A 155 -21.73 5.20 -9.90
N ASP A 156 -22.49 5.05 -8.80
CA ASP A 156 -21.91 4.81 -7.46
C ASP A 156 -21.83 3.30 -7.10
N ALA A 157 -22.55 2.44 -7.80
CA ALA A 157 -22.42 0.99 -7.72
C ALA A 157 -21.17 0.47 -8.48
N ASP A 158 -20.64 1.27 -9.41
CA ASP A 158 -19.44 0.99 -10.21
C ASP A 158 -18.11 1.22 -9.47
N GLN A 159 -18.13 1.74 -8.24
CA GLN A 159 -16.96 1.67 -7.37
C GLN A 159 -16.91 0.29 -6.71
N GLY A 160 -16.83 -0.76 -7.52
CA GLY A 160 -16.59 -2.12 -7.08
C GLY A 160 -15.53 -2.09 -5.98
N ASN A 161 -15.83 -2.77 -4.89
CA ASN A 161 -14.94 -2.88 -3.75
C ASN A 161 -13.54 -3.29 -4.24
N LEU A 162 -12.50 -2.51 -3.93
CA LEU A 162 -11.14 -2.81 -4.37
C LEU A 162 -10.62 -4.16 -3.84
N PHE A 163 -11.21 -4.65 -2.75
CA PHE A 163 -10.99 -6.02 -2.30
C PHE A 163 -11.53 -7.06 -3.29
N ASP A 164 -12.67 -6.80 -3.95
CA ASP A 164 -13.22 -7.71 -4.98
C ASP A 164 -12.30 -7.76 -6.20
N CYS A 165 -11.59 -6.65 -6.52
CA CYS A 165 -10.54 -6.67 -7.54
C CYS A 165 -9.37 -7.58 -7.15
N ILE A 166 -8.95 -7.56 -5.87
CA ILE A 166 -7.94 -8.51 -5.38
C ILE A 166 -8.42 -9.93 -5.57
N MET A 167 -9.66 -10.24 -5.20
CA MET A 167 -10.23 -11.58 -5.36
C MET A 167 -10.35 -12.00 -6.82
N SER A 168 -10.70 -11.09 -7.73
CA SER A 168 -10.68 -11.37 -9.17
C SER A 168 -9.29 -11.69 -9.70
N ILE A 169 -8.24 -11.00 -9.20
CA ILE A 169 -6.86 -11.33 -9.54
C ILE A 169 -6.47 -12.71 -8.99
N VAL A 170 -6.88 -13.01 -7.74
CA VAL A 170 -6.67 -14.32 -7.13
C VAL A 170 -7.35 -15.44 -7.95
N ASP A 171 -8.56 -15.22 -8.45
CA ASP A 171 -9.27 -16.20 -9.29
C ASP A 171 -8.55 -16.47 -10.61
N VAL A 172 -7.93 -15.45 -11.21
CA VAL A 172 -7.21 -15.57 -12.50
C VAL A 172 -5.79 -16.09 -12.33
N LYS A 173 -5.06 -15.65 -11.28
CA LYS A 173 -3.62 -15.89 -11.12
C LYS A 173 -3.27 -16.92 -10.06
N ARG A 174 -4.13 -17.12 -9.12
CA ARG A 174 -3.97 -18.02 -7.97
C ARG A 174 -2.57 -17.97 -7.35
N PRO A 175 -2.14 -16.80 -6.84
CA PRO A 175 -0.81 -16.68 -6.23
C PRO A 175 -0.69 -17.60 -5.02
N PRO A 176 0.46 -18.25 -4.80
CA PRO A 176 0.68 -19.10 -3.62
C PRO A 176 0.43 -18.39 -2.30
N ILE A 177 0.70 -17.09 -2.23
CA ILE A 177 0.66 -16.31 -0.99
C ILE A 177 -0.04 -14.96 -1.23
N LEU A 178 -0.93 -14.59 -0.29
CA LEU A 178 -1.48 -13.24 -0.19
C LEU A 178 -0.87 -12.55 1.03
N PHE A 179 -0.39 -11.33 0.86
CA PHE A 179 0.15 -10.50 1.92
C PHE A 179 -0.57 -9.13 1.92
N LEU A 180 -1.60 -9.01 2.75
CA LEU A 180 -2.51 -7.87 2.74
C LEU A 180 -2.35 -7.02 4.01
N GLU A 181 -2.60 -5.71 3.87
CA GLU A 181 -2.57 -4.75 4.99
C GLU A 181 -3.83 -3.89 5.00
N ASN A 182 -4.26 -3.51 6.21
CA ASN A 182 -5.35 -2.56 6.40
C ASN A 182 -5.27 -1.89 7.78
N VAL A 183 -6.19 -0.95 8.05
CA VAL A 183 -6.30 -0.31 9.37
C VAL A 183 -6.71 -1.32 10.44
N LYS A 184 -6.27 -1.11 11.70
CA LYS A 184 -6.53 -2.02 12.83
C LYS A 184 -8.01 -2.35 13.04
N ASN A 185 -8.88 -1.39 12.76
CA ASN A 185 -10.31 -1.51 13.02
C ASN A 185 -11.06 -2.33 11.96
N LEU A 186 -10.38 -2.91 10.97
CA LEU A 186 -11.00 -3.74 9.92
C LEU A 186 -11.83 -4.87 10.52
N LYS A 187 -11.34 -5.52 11.58
CA LYS A 187 -12.06 -6.62 12.25
C LYS A 187 -13.34 -6.19 12.95
N SER A 188 -13.40 -4.96 13.46
CA SER A 188 -14.57 -4.42 14.16
C SER A 188 -15.47 -3.54 13.26
N HIS A 189 -15.00 -3.23 12.05
CA HIS A 189 -15.75 -2.41 11.10
C HIS A 189 -17.08 -3.07 10.76
N ASP A 190 -18.16 -2.26 10.74
CA ASP A 190 -19.52 -2.73 10.48
C ASP A 190 -19.90 -3.93 11.36
N LYS A 191 -19.67 -3.83 12.68
CA LYS A 191 -19.96 -4.88 13.66
C LYS A 191 -19.33 -6.24 13.33
N GLY A 192 -18.19 -6.23 12.58
CA GLY A 192 -17.46 -7.41 12.18
C GLY A 192 -17.88 -8.00 10.82
N ASN A 193 -18.91 -7.46 10.16
CA ASN A 193 -19.39 -7.97 8.88
C ASN A 193 -18.32 -7.85 7.79
N THR A 194 -17.56 -6.75 7.78
CA THR A 194 -16.46 -6.52 6.83
C THR A 194 -15.40 -7.63 6.94
N TRP A 195 -14.98 -7.95 8.16
CA TRP A 195 -14.00 -9.02 8.37
C TRP A 195 -14.54 -10.38 7.97
N LYS A 196 -15.80 -10.67 8.32
CA LYS A 196 -16.45 -11.93 7.97
C LYS A 196 -16.53 -12.11 6.45
N HIS A 197 -16.83 -11.03 5.69
CA HIS A 197 -16.84 -11.07 4.24
C HIS A 197 -15.43 -11.37 3.69
N ILE A 198 -14.41 -10.61 4.10
CA ILE A 198 -13.01 -10.81 3.67
C ILE A 198 -12.55 -12.25 3.99
N TYR A 199 -12.82 -12.73 5.20
CA TYR A 199 -12.44 -14.07 5.62
C TYR A 199 -13.09 -15.14 4.76
N ASN A 200 -14.40 -15.04 4.52
CA ASN A 200 -15.15 -16.00 3.71
C ASN A 200 -14.68 -16.01 2.25
N GLU A 201 -14.48 -14.86 1.65
CA GLU A 201 -14.00 -14.73 0.26
C GLU A 201 -12.62 -15.37 0.05
N ILE A 202 -11.69 -15.17 0.98
CA ILE A 202 -10.37 -15.79 0.92
C ILE A 202 -10.45 -17.28 1.24
N SER A 203 -11.20 -17.66 2.29
CA SER A 203 -11.31 -19.04 2.74
C SER A 203 -12.00 -19.95 1.72
N SER A 204 -13.06 -19.46 1.05
CA SER A 204 -13.78 -20.20 0.00
C SER A 204 -12.90 -20.53 -1.20
N ARG A 205 -11.85 -19.73 -1.44
CA ARG A 205 -10.85 -19.99 -2.48
C ARG A 205 -9.73 -20.95 -2.04
N GLY A 206 -9.86 -21.52 -0.83
CA GLY A 206 -8.96 -22.56 -0.35
C GLY A 206 -7.64 -22.03 0.24
N TYR A 207 -7.61 -20.80 0.75
CA TYR A 207 -6.46 -20.27 1.46
C TYR A 207 -6.56 -20.50 2.98
N GLU A 208 -5.43 -20.75 3.62
CA GLU A 208 -5.30 -20.72 5.08
C GLU A 208 -4.92 -19.29 5.50
N ILE A 209 -5.59 -18.73 6.51
CA ILE A 209 -5.58 -17.30 6.82
C ILE A 209 -4.98 -17.04 8.19
N PHE A 210 -3.94 -16.25 8.25
CA PHE A 210 -3.31 -15.73 9.47
C PHE A 210 -3.50 -14.22 9.53
N SER A 211 -3.89 -13.68 10.67
CA SER A 211 -4.07 -12.24 10.82
C SER A 211 -3.70 -11.74 12.20
N LYS A 212 -2.93 -10.66 12.27
CA LYS A 212 -2.49 -10.02 13.52
C LYS A 212 -2.47 -8.51 13.37
N VAL A 213 -2.92 -7.80 14.40
CA VAL A 213 -2.69 -6.36 14.52
C VAL A 213 -1.28 -6.16 15.07
N ILE A 214 -0.49 -5.37 14.36
CA ILE A 214 0.91 -5.09 14.71
C ILE A 214 1.09 -3.58 14.83
N ASP A 215 1.71 -3.16 15.93
CA ASP A 215 2.13 -1.77 16.16
C ASP A 215 3.55 -1.58 15.63
N ALA A 216 3.72 -0.68 14.67
CA ALA A 216 5.03 -0.32 14.12
C ALA A 216 5.99 0.23 15.20
N SER A 217 5.46 0.69 16.34
CA SER A 217 6.25 1.23 17.45
C SER A 217 7.22 0.23 18.08
N ASN A 218 7.12 -1.02 17.74
CA ASN A 218 8.10 -2.03 18.11
C ASN A 218 9.44 -1.84 17.37
N TRP A 219 9.44 -1.19 16.19
CA TRP A 219 10.63 -0.97 15.37
C TRP A 219 10.94 0.51 15.13
N VAL A 220 9.91 1.34 14.88
CA VAL A 220 10.04 2.79 14.64
C VAL A 220 9.38 3.58 15.78
N PRO A 221 9.78 4.83 16.06
CA PRO A 221 9.23 5.62 17.17
C PRO A 221 7.83 6.20 16.85
N GLN A 222 6.97 5.38 16.22
CA GLN A 222 5.61 5.78 15.88
C GLN A 222 4.60 4.72 16.30
N HIS A 223 3.60 5.10 17.08
CA HIS A 223 2.42 4.29 17.36
C HIS A 223 1.55 4.25 16.11
N ARG A 224 1.66 3.13 15.35
CA ARG A 224 0.89 2.90 14.12
C ARG A 224 0.46 1.45 14.04
N GLU A 225 -0.77 1.19 14.46
CA GLU A 225 -1.35 -0.15 14.44
C GLU A 225 -2.02 -0.43 13.10
N ARG A 226 -1.64 -1.56 12.49
CA ARG A 226 -2.23 -2.09 11.26
C ARG A 226 -2.52 -3.57 11.39
N ILE A 227 -3.60 -4.02 10.77
CA ILE A 227 -3.83 -5.45 10.62
C ILE A 227 -3.06 -5.92 9.39
N PHE A 228 -2.29 -6.99 9.58
CA PHE A 228 -1.66 -7.74 8.51
C PHE A 228 -2.35 -9.07 8.36
N ILE A 229 -2.60 -9.47 7.12
CA ILE A 229 -3.29 -10.71 6.75
C ILE A 229 -2.36 -11.45 5.80
N VAL A 230 -1.92 -12.63 6.21
CA VAL A 230 -1.07 -13.51 5.40
C VAL A 230 -1.86 -14.77 5.11
N CYS A 231 -1.94 -15.15 3.84
CA CYS A 231 -2.71 -16.32 3.44
C CYS A 231 -1.84 -17.22 2.55
N PHE A 232 -1.96 -18.53 2.79
CA PHE A 232 -1.26 -19.59 2.06
C PHE A 232 -2.25 -20.44 1.29
N ASP A 233 -2.01 -20.72 0.01
CA ASP A 233 -2.83 -21.63 -0.78
C ASP A 233 -2.71 -23.05 -0.23
N LYS A 234 -3.82 -23.60 0.27
CA LYS A 234 -3.87 -24.94 0.87
C LYS A 234 -3.51 -26.03 -0.13
N SER A 235 -3.81 -25.84 -1.41
CA SER A 235 -3.48 -26.81 -2.44
C SER A 235 -1.97 -26.98 -2.64
N ILE A 236 -1.20 -25.95 -2.26
CA ILE A 236 0.26 -25.95 -2.31
C ILE A 236 0.81 -26.36 -0.93
N PHE A 237 0.50 -25.58 0.10
CA PHE A 237 1.18 -25.66 1.39
C PHE A 237 0.60 -26.72 2.37
N CYS A 238 -0.65 -27.18 2.17
CA CYS A 238 -1.33 -28.06 3.12
C CYS A 238 -1.56 -29.50 2.63
N LYS A 239 -0.96 -29.92 1.50
CA LYS A 239 -1.21 -31.28 0.95
C LYS A 239 -0.93 -32.38 1.97
N ASP A 240 0.21 -32.31 2.65
CA ASP A 240 0.68 -33.36 3.56
C ASP A 240 1.25 -32.78 4.87
N ARG A 241 1.03 -31.51 5.14
CA ARG A 241 1.52 -30.81 6.33
C ARG A 241 0.58 -29.67 6.72
N LYS A 242 0.72 -29.17 7.94
CA LYS A 242 0.07 -27.94 8.40
C LYS A 242 1.02 -26.76 8.17
N VAL A 243 0.49 -25.62 7.71
CA VAL A 243 1.26 -24.36 7.65
C VAL A 243 1.67 -23.94 9.07
N ASN A 244 2.96 -23.72 9.28
CA ASN A 244 3.51 -23.34 10.59
C ASN A 244 3.93 -21.86 10.62
N PHE A 245 3.22 -21.01 9.91
CA PHE A 245 3.50 -19.59 9.88
C PHE A 245 3.14 -18.92 11.22
N GLN A 246 4.07 -18.10 11.72
CA GLN A 246 3.86 -17.24 12.87
C GLN A 246 4.31 -15.81 12.55
N PHE A 247 3.55 -14.83 13.03
CA PHE A 247 3.97 -13.43 12.93
C PHE A 247 5.24 -13.19 13.76
N PRO A 248 6.08 -12.21 13.36
CA PRO A 248 7.33 -11.96 14.06
C PRO A 248 7.12 -11.64 15.54
N GLU A 249 8.07 -12.06 16.36
CA GLU A 249 8.18 -11.62 17.74
C GLU A 249 8.59 -10.15 17.80
N PHE A 250 8.17 -9.46 18.86
CA PHE A 250 8.51 -8.07 19.05
C PHE A 250 9.89 -7.96 19.72
N PRO A 251 10.76 -7.05 19.22
CA PRO A 251 12.06 -6.84 19.85
C PRO A 251 11.89 -6.24 21.24
N THR A 252 12.76 -6.60 22.17
CA THR A 252 12.81 -6.03 23.53
C THR A 252 13.18 -4.56 23.54
N LYS A 253 13.92 -4.12 22.52
CA LYS A 253 14.33 -2.72 22.31
C LYS A 253 14.04 -2.31 20.87
N ARG A 254 13.52 -1.10 20.70
CA ARG A 254 13.25 -0.48 19.40
C ARG A 254 14.54 -0.32 18.60
N GLU A 255 14.47 -0.59 17.31
CA GLU A 255 15.63 -0.48 16.40
C GLU A 255 16.03 0.99 16.17
N TYR A 256 15.05 1.91 16.14
CA TYR A 256 15.26 3.33 15.87
C TYR A 256 14.65 4.22 16.96
N SER A 257 15.36 5.27 17.36
CA SER A 257 14.85 6.35 18.22
C SER A 257 14.35 7.52 17.37
N LEU A 258 13.49 8.36 17.95
CA LEU A 258 13.02 9.57 17.26
C LEU A 258 14.18 10.55 17.01
N SER A 259 15.07 10.72 17.97
CA SER A 259 16.25 11.57 17.88
C SER A 259 17.18 11.21 16.71
N SER A 260 17.21 9.93 16.30
CA SER A 260 18.01 9.50 15.15
C SER A 260 17.51 10.01 13.80
N PHE A 261 16.27 10.48 13.74
CA PHE A 261 15.62 10.98 12.51
C PHE A 261 15.46 12.49 12.48
N LEU A 262 15.57 13.16 13.64
CA LEU A 262 15.36 14.60 13.72
C LEU A 262 16.54 15.36 13.11
N GLU A 263 16.22 16.33 12.26
CA GLU A 263 17.19 17.25 11.68
C GLU A 263 17.67 18.24 12.76
N LYS A 264 18.99 18.47 12.82
CA LYS A 264 19.59 19.40 13.77
C LYS A 264 19.15 20.86 13.52
N ASN A 265 19.09 21.25 12.25
CA ASN A 265 18.78 22.61 11.82
C ASN A 265 17.65 22.59 10.77
N PRO A 266 16.41 22.23 11.14
CA PRO A 266 15.29 22.25 10.20
C PRO A 266 14.93 23.68 9.78
N ASP A 267 14.32 23.83 8.60
CA ASP A 267 13.84 25.12 8.13
C ASP A 267 12.75 25.68 9.08
N LYS A 268 12.86 26.97 9.41
CA LYS A 268 11.91 27.68 10.29
C LYS A 268 10.47 27.70 9.76
N LYS A 269 10.24 27.42 8.47
CA LYS A 269 8.90 27.27 7.89
C LYS A 269 8.07 26.16 8.57
N TYR A 270 8.72 25.20 9.23
CA TYR A 270 8.04 24.12 9.96
C TYR A 270 7.61 24.51 11.36
N MET A 271 8.10 25.61 11.92
CA MET A 271 7.67 26.15 13.21
C MET A 271 6.20 26.62 13.12
N LEU A 272 5.42 26.30 14.15
CA LEU A 272 4.04 26.79 14.22
C LEU A 272 4.03 28.30 14.47
N SER A 273 3.11 29.00 13.80
CA SER A 273 2.83 30.40 14.17
C SER A 273 2.22 30.49 15.57
N ASP A 274 2.42 31.62 16.26
CA ASP A 274 1.80 31.87 17.57
C ASP A 274 0.29 31.67 17.54
N LYS A 275 -0.37 32.13 16.46
CA LYS A 275 -1.81 31.98 16.26
C LYS A 275 -2.24 30.52 16.22
N LEU A 276 -1.52 29.68 15.46
CA LEU A 276 -1.84 28.26 15.35
C LEU A 276 -1.53 27.52 16.65
N TRP A 277 -0.39 27.81 17.27
CA TRP A 277 -0.01 27.17 18.53
C TRP A 277 -0.99 27.47 19.65
N ASN A 278 -1.37 28.74 19.85
CA ASN A 278 -2.39 29.14 20.83
C ASN A 278 -3.76 28.48 20.54
N TYR A 279 -4.14 28.39 19.26
CA TYR A 279 -5.37 27.71 18.89
C TYR A 279 -5.34 26.21 19.30
N LEU A 280 -4.26 25.50 19.01
CA LEU A 280 -4.14 24.07 19.36
C LEU A 280 -4.15 23.85 20.88
N GLN A 281 -3.51 24.72 21.66
CA GLN A 281 -3.54 24.65 23.12
C GLN A 281 -4.96 24.86 23.66
N ASN A 282 -5.65 25.91 23.21
CA ASN A 282 -7.03 26.19 23.61
C ASN A 282 -8.00 25.06 23.19
N TYR A 283 -7.79 24.49 22.01
CA TYR A 283 -8.56 23.35 21.52
C TYR A 283 -8.37 22.12 22.41
N ALA A 284 -7.13 21.79 22.76
CA ALA A 284 -6.81 20.66 23.63
C ALA A 284 -7.41 20.86 25.03
N GLU A 285 -7.30 22.07 25.60
CA GLU A 285 -7.88 22.40 26.91
C GLU A 285 -9.41 22.26 26.90
N LYS A 286 -10.08 22.80 25.88
CA LYS A 286 -11.55 22.65 25.70
C LYS A 286 -11.97 21.19 25.69
N HIS A 287 -11.22 20.34 25.00
CA HIS A 287 -11.53 18.91 24.89
C HIS A 287 -11.20 18.13 26.16
N ARG A 288 -10.14 18.49 26.87
CA ARG A 288 -9.82 17.94 28.19
C ARG A 288 -10.93 18.21 29.20
N ARG A 289 -11.47 19.43 29.22
CA ARG A 289 -12.62 19.80 30.10
C ARG A 289 -13.89 19.01 29.78
N LYS A 290 -14.04 18.54 28.51
CA LYS A 290 -15.14 17.69 28.08
C LYS A 290 -14.92 16.19 28.31
N GLY A 291 -13.80 15.81 28.95
CA GLY A 291 -13.46 14.40 29.20
C GLY A 291 -13.07 13.59 27.98
N ASN A 292 -12.74 14.23 26.85
CA ASN A 292 -12.25 13.53 25.66
C ASN A 292 -10.78 13.91 25.34
N GLY A 293 -10.06 13.00 24.69
CA GLY A 293 -8.62 13.08 24.48
C GLY A 293 -8.19 13.79 23.18
N PHE A 294 -9.04 14.62 22.58
CA PHE A 294 -8.66 15.37 21.39
C PHE A 294 -7.68 16.49 21.72
N GLY A 295 -6.65 16.64 20.89
CA GLY A 295 -5.60 17.63 21.07
C GLY A 295 -4.38 17.33 20.21
N TYR A 296 -3.30 18.06 20.46
CA TYR A 296 -2.03 17.86 19.77
C TYR A 296 -1.18 16.75 20.40
N GLY A 297 -0.17 16.28 19.66
CA GLY A 297 0.82 15.31 20.12
C GLY A 297 2.21 15.93 20.18
N LEU A 298 2.58 16.55 21.30
CA LEU A 298 3.94 17.05 21.53
C LEU A 298 4.84 15.91 21.98
N VAL A 299 6.00 15.76 21.35
CA VAL A 299 6.92 14.64 21.59
C VAL A 299 8.34 15.17 21.76
N GLY A 300 9.01 14.74 22.82
CA GLY A 300 10.44 14.95 23.03
C GLY A 300 11.30 13.96 22.21
N ASN A 301 12.60 14.18 22.20
CA ASN A 301 13.58 13.51 21.35
C ASN A 301 13.55 11.96 21.40
N ASP A 302 13.26 11.38 22.55
CA ASP A 302 13.23 9.91 22.72
C ASP A 302 11.80 9.35 22.80
N GLY A 303 10.81 10.21 22.53
CA GLY A 303 9.41 9.88 22.63
C GLY A 303 8.94 8.91 21.55
N LYS A 304 7.68 8.51 21.70
CA LYS A 304 6.91 7.75 20.72
C LYS A 304 5.81 8.64 20.17
N THR A 305 5.82 8.85 18.87
CA THR A 305 4.83 9.71 18.22
C THR A 305 3.47 9.01 18.09
N ARG A 306 2.42 9.79 17.91
CA ARG A 306 1.13 9.30 17.43
C ARG A 306 1.24 8.84 15.98
N THR A 307 0.20 8.18 15.47
CA THR A 307 0.08 7.81 14.07
C THR A 307 0.07 9.04 13.17
N MET A 308 1.00 9.11 12.22
CA MET A 308 0.97 10.10 11.15
C MET A 308 -0.19 9.79 10.21
N SER A 309 -1.08 10.74 10.01
CA SER A 309 -2.21 10.60 9.09
C SER A 309 -1.92 11.22 7.72
N ALA A 310 -2.69 10.83 6.69
CA ALA A 310 -2.63 11.47 5.38
C ALA A 310 -3.02 12.96 5.41
N ARG A 311 -3.57 13.46 6.52
CA ARG A 311 -3.97 14.86 6.73
C ARG A 311 -2.91 15.68 7.46
N TYR A 312 -1.77 15.09 7.82
CA TYR A 312 -0.68 15.76 8.54
C TYR A 312 -0.25 17.10 7.90
N TYR A 313 -0.36 17.21 6.59
CA TYR A 313 -0.07 18.45 5.86
C TYR A 313 -0.92 19.67 6.27
N LYS A 314 -2.05 19.48 6.95
CA LYS A 314 -2.96 20.58 7.36
C LYS A 314 -2.35 21.40 8.50
N ASP A 315 -2.44 20.89 9.71
CA ASP A 315 -1.92 21.54 10.92
C ASP A 315 -0.78 20.76 11.59
N GLY A 316 -0.62 19.49 11.25
CA GLY A 316 0.41 18.61 11.79
C GLY A 316 0.24 18.33 13.28
N ALA A 317 -0.95 18.57 13.82
CA ALA A 317 -1.19 18.57 15.27
C ALA A 317 -0.99 17.18 15.90
N GLU A 318 -1.09 16.10 15.13
CA GLU A 318 -0.87 14.76 15.66
C GLU A 318 0.59 14.48 16.08
N ILE A 319 1.57 15.17 15.47
CA ILE A 319 3.01 15.03 15.81
C ILE A 319 3.68 16.38 15.76
N LEU A 320 3.98 16.93 16.93
CA LEU A 320 4.73 18.16 17.08
C LEU A 320 6.03 17.88 17.84
N ILE A 321 7.11 18.50 17.40
CA ILE A 321 8.45 18.35 17.96
C ILE A 321 8.86 19.65 18.67
N GLU A 322 9.34 19.54 19.89
CA GLU A 322 10.04 20.61 20.56
C GLU A 322 11.41 20.80 19.91
N GLN A 323 11.74 22.04 19.53
CA GLN A 323 13.02 22.38 18.92
C GLN A 323 13.74 23.36 19.83
N ASP A 324 14.95 23.01 20.24
CA ASP A 324 15.78 23.86 21.10
C ASP A 324 15.97 25.27 20.52
N GLY A 325 15.78 26.30 21.35
CA GLY A 325 15.87 27.68 20.95
C GLY A 325 14.70 28.22 20.13
N TRP A 326 13.68 27.43 19.86
CA TRP A 326 12.48 27.87 19.15
C TRP A 326 11.36 28.22 20.15
N ARG A 327 10.60 29.27 19.82
CA ARG A 327 9.49 29.76 20.67
C ARG A 327 8.31 28.79 20.68
N ASN A 328 8.00 28.20 19.53
CA ASN A 328 6.86 27.30 19.35
C ASN A 328 7.36 25.94 18.83
N PRO A 329 6.63 24.86 19.07
CA PRO A 329 6.94 23.57 18.51
C PRO A 329 6.79 23.61 16.97
N ARG A 330 7.36 22.63 16.32
CA ARG A 330 7.35 22.49 14.88
C ARG A 330 6.72 21.19 14.41
N ARG A 331 6.33 21.17 13.17
CA ARG A 331 6.00 19.94 12.43
C ARG A 331 7.28 19.19 12.04
N LEU A 332 7.15 17.93 11.76
CA LEU A 332 8.21 17.16 11.09
C LEU A 332 8.52 17.77 9.71
N THR A 333 9.78 17.70 9.28
CA THR A 333 10.11 17.90 7.87
C THR A 333 9.65 16.67 7.05
N PRO A 334 9.49 16.77 5.73
CA PRO A 334 9.21 15.61 4.89
C PRO A 334 10.25 14.49 5.02
N ASN A 335 11.53 14.85 5.20
CA ASN A 335 12.60 13.89 5.38
C ASN A 335 12.48 13.15 6.72
N GLU A 336 12.21 13.84 7.82
CA GLU A 336 11.93 13.23 9.13
C GLU A 336 10.70 12.32 9.06
N ALA A 337 9.63 12.76 8.39
CA ALA A 337 8.42 11.98 8.17
C ALA A 337 8.69 10.70 7.37
N LYS A 338 9.57 10.77 6.35
CA LYS A 338 10.04 9.61 5.58
C LYS A 338 10.67 8.55 6.48
N TYR A 339 11.61 8.95 7.31
CA TYR A 339 12.29 8.02 8.24
C TYR A 339 11.36 7.50 9.33
N LEU A 340 10.49 8.35 9.88
CA LEU A 340 9.47 7.95 10.84
C LEU A 340 8.52 6.88 10.27
N MET A 341 8.25 6.94 8.98
CA MET A 341 7.47 5.94 8.25
C MET A 341 8.28 4.71 7.84
N GLY A 342 9.56 4.63 8.19
CA GLY A 342 10.40 3.45 7.98
C GLY A 342 11.03 3.34 6.60
N PHE A 343 11.01 4.39 5.77
CA PHE A 343 11.74 4.43 4.49
C PHE A 343 13.21 4.74 4.72
N HIS A 344 13.92 3.80 5.37
CA HIS A 344 15.32 3.93 5.75
C HIS A 344 16.27 3.76 4.56
N ASP A 345 17.48 4.27 4.71
CA ASP A 345 18.52 4.25 3.66
C ASP A 345 18.85 2.85 3.16
N LYS A 346 18.72 1.82 4.01
CA LYS A 346 18.96 0.43 3.59
C LYS A 346 18.08 0.00 2.42
N TYR A 347 16.81 0.48 2.38
CA TYR A 347 15.90 0.19 1.26
C TYR A 347 16.25 1.03 0.04
N ALA A 348 16.53 2.32 0.23
CA ALA A 348 16.86 3.23 -0.85
C ALA A 348 18.13 2.82 -1.62
N LYS A 349 19.13 2.27 -0.90
CA LYS A 349 20.36 1.76 -1.50
C LYS A 349 20.14 0.61 -2.48
N CYS A 350 19.10 -0.22 -2.29
CA CYS A 350 18.72 -1.26 -3.24
C CYS A 350 18.36 -0.72 -4.63
N PHE A 351 18.01 0.56 -4.70
CA PHE A 351 17.60 1.26 -5.92
C PHE A 351 18.59 2.36 -6.34
N GLY A 352 19.81 2.33 -5.81
CA GLY A 352 20.89 3.27 -6.16
C GLY A 352 20.85 4.62 -5.45
N HIS A 353 19.93 4.84 -4.51
CA HIS A 353 19.83 6.09 -3.75
C HIS A 353 20.71 6.03 -2.48
N MET A 354 21.98 6.35 -2.64
CA MET A 354 23.00 6.24 -1.57
C MET A 354 22.70 7.14 -0.34
N ASN A 355 22.02 8.27 -0.55
CA ASN A 355 21.67 9.25 0.49
C ASN A 355 20.19 9.17 0.91
N GLY A 356 19.57 8.01 0.77
CA GLY A 356 18.14 7.82 1.01
C GLY A 356 17.25 8.23 -0.17
N PHE A 357 15.97 7.88 -0.09
CA PHE A 357 15.01 8.23 -1.13
C PHE A 357 14.82 9.75 -1.24
N PRO A 358 14.92 10.33 -2.45
CA PRO A 358 14.78 11.76 -2.65
C PRO A 358 13.32 12.22 -2.51
N GLN A 359 13.14 13.48 -2.11
CA GLN A 359 11.82 14.13 -2.18
C GLN A 359 11.60 14.65 -3.60
N VAL A 360 10.59 14.15 -4.30
CA VAL A 360 10.29 14.48 -5.70
C VAL A 360 8.94 15.18 -5.88
N VAL A 361 8.23 15.39 -4.80
CA VAL A 361 6.93 16.07 -4.77
C VAL A 361 6.93 17.14 -3.66
N SER A 362 5.91 18.01 -3.63
CA SER A 362 5.79 19.03 -2.58
C SER A 362 5.63 18.42 -1.18
N ASP A 363 5.97 19.21 -0.14
CA ASP A 363 5.81 18.80 1.26
C ASP A 363 4.40 18.26 1.54
N THR A 364 3.37 18.95 1.01
CA THR A 364 1.97 18.53 1.14
C THR A 364 1.73 17.13 0.57
N GLN A 365 2.26 16.83 -0.61
CA GLN A 365 2.10 15.51 -1.22
C GLN A 365 2.93 14.46 -0.50
N SER A 366 4.14 14.79 -0.06
CA SER A 366 4.99 13.91 0.75
C SER A 366 4.26 13.44 2.02
N TYR A 367 3.68 14.37 2.78
CA TYR A 367 2.92 14.01 3.98
C TYR A 367 1.70 13.13 3.69
N LYS A 368 0.96 13.41 2.60
CA LYS A 368 -0.17 12.56 2.18
C LYS A 368 0.30 11.15 1.86
N GLN A 369 1.40 11.03 1.13
CA GLN A 369 1.97 9.75 0.72
C GLN A 369 2.45 8.95 1.93
N PHE A 370 3.22 9.57 2.82
CA PHE A 370 3.69 8.90 4.04
C PHE A 370 2.54 8.48 4.95
N GLY A 371 1.54 9.35 5.16
CA GLY A 371 0.38 9.02 5.99
C GLY A 371 -0.45 7.85 5.47
N ASN A 372 -0.48 7.62 4.16
CA ASN A 372 -1.17 6.50 3.53
C ASN A 372 -0.31 5.23 3.41
N SER A 373 0.99 5.31 3.62
CA SER A 373 1.90 4.19 3.38
C SER A 373 1.87 3.14 4.49
N VAL A 374 2.23 1.91 4.14
CA VAL A 374 2.63 0.88 5.09
C VAL A 374 4.09 1.09 5.50
N VAL A 375 4.45 0.69 6.72
CA VAL A 375 5.82 0.83 7.26
C VAL A 375 6.70 -0.33 6.76
N PRO A 376 7.72 -0.06 5.91
CA PRO A 376 8.52 -1.12 5.27
C PRO A 376 9.16 -2.11 6.24
N ILE A 377 9.68 -1.66 7.39
CA ILE A 377 10.33 -2.57 8.34
C ILE A 377 9.36 -3.59 8.94
N VAL A 378 8.09 -3.23 9.12
CA VAL A 378 7.06 -4.20 9.58
C VAL A 378 6.80 -5.23 8.51
N VAL A 379 6.69 -4.80 7.26
CA VAL A 379 6.53 -5.69 6.09
C VAL A 379 7.74 -6.62 5.97
N GLU A 380 8.96 -6.10 6.11
CA GLU A 380 10.20 -6.89 6.10
C GLU A 380 10.17 -8.00 7.15
N LYS A 381 9.85 -7.67 8.41
CA LYS A 381 9.84 -8.66 9.49
C LYS A 381 8.79 -9.76 9.28
N ILE A 382 7.63 -9.42 8.72
CA ILE A 382 6.59 -10.41 8.37
C ILE A 382 7.05 -11.25 7.17
N MET A 383 7.64 -10.63 6.14
CA MET A 383 8.09 -11.35 4.94
C MET A 383 9.21 -12.33 5.25
N ILE A 384 10.10 -12.04 6.21
CA ILE A 384 11.10 -13.00 6.69
C ILE A 384 10.44 -14.29 7.19
N GLN A 385 9.32 -14.19 7.91
CA GLN A 385 8.57 -15.38 8.40
C GLN A 385 7.88 -16.12 7.24
N ILE A 386 7.38 -15.39 6.24
CA ILE A 386 6.81 -15.98 5.02
C ILE A 386 7.89 -16.75 4.24
N ILE A 387 9.08 -16.17 4.07
CA ILE A 387 10.22 -16.82 3.40
C ILE A 387 10.65 -18.08 4.17
N ALA A 388 10.67 -18.04 5.49
CA ALA A 388 10.99 -19.22 6.32
C ALA A 388 10.00 -20.37 6.05
N GLU A 389 8.69 -20.07 5.93
CA GLU A 389 7.66 -21.05 5.61
C GLU A 389 7.81 -21.60 4.17
N ILE A 390 8.11 -20.73 3.18
CA ILE A 390 8.41 -21.16 1.81
C ILE A 390 9.60 -22.12 1.78
N ASN A 391 10.69 -21.80 2.49
CA ASN A 391 11.89 -22.62 2.52
C ASN A 391 11.66 -23.97 3.21
N SER A 392 10.90 -23.98 4.31
CA SER A 392 10.48 -25.21 4.97
C SER A 392 9.68 -26.11 4.02
N TYR A 393 8.73 -25.54 3.27
CA TYR A 393 7.97 -26.30 2.26
C TYR A 393 8.86 -26.88 1.15
N ARG A 394 9.82 -26.11 0.65
CA ARG A 394 10.77 -26.59 -0.38
C ARG A 394 11.65 -27.73 0.12
N GLN A 395 12.10 -27.66 1.37
CA GLN A 395 12.87 -28.77 1.99
C GLN A 395 12.03 -30.04 2.09
N ASP A 396 10.78 -29.96 2.55
CA ASP A 396 9.89 -31.11 2.63
C ASP A 396 9.63 -31.78 1.27
N LEU A 397 9.57 -31.00 0.19
CA LEU A 397 9.44 -31.54 -1.17
C LEU A 397 10.69 -32.29 -1.63
N ASN A 398 11.88 -31.75 -1.33
CA ASN A 398 13.15 -32.36 -1.67
C ASN A 398 13.38 -33.68 -0.89
N PHE A 399 12.94 -33.74 0.37
CA PHE A 399 13.00 -34.98 1.17
C PHE A 399 12.06 -36.09 0.64
N LYS A 400 10.93 -35.72 0.02
CA LYS A 400 9.98 -36.69 -0.54
C LYS A 400 10.35 -37.16 -1.96
N ALA A 401 11.24 -36.42 -2.63
CA ALA A 401 11.72 -36.73 -3.98
C ALA A 401 13.04 -37.56 -3.99
N ALA A 402 13.73 -37.64 -2.84
CA ALA A 402 14.92 -38.47 -2.61
C ALA A 402 14.55 -39.81 -1.99
#